data_dc28d229896269d5bad6ff36af424a1a
#
_entry.id   dc28d229896269d5bad6ff36af424a1a
#
_cell.length_a   1.000
_cell.length_b   1.000
_cell.length_c   1.000
_cell.angle_alpha   90.00
_cell.angle_beta   90.00
_cell.angle_gamma   90.00
#
_symmetry.space_group_name_H-M   'P 1'
#
loop_
_entity.id
_entity.type
_entity.pdbx_description
1 polymer ?
#
loop_
_entity_poly.entity_id
_entity_poly.type
_entity_poly.pdbx_seq_one_letter_code
_entity_poly.pdbx_strand_id
1 'polypeptide(L)' 'MYLKNLVTLRKQKGWSQERLAQEAGISYNTLIKLERNGIKNPKIETVIKLADALNVSLDKLVGREGF' A
#
# COMPACT_ATOMS: atom_id res chain seq x y z
N MET A 1 -0.48 -6.33 -10.44
CA MET A 1 -1.54 -5.68 -9.64
C MET A 1 -1.11 -4.27 -9.29
N TYR A 2 -1.92 -3.30 -9.62
CA TYR A 2 -1.65 -1.91 -9.25
C TYR A 2 -2.43 -1.58 -7.98
N LEU A 3 -1.73 -1.08 -6.97
CA LEU A 3 -2.37 -0.68 -5.72
C LEU A 3 -2.86 0.77 -5.87
N LYS A 4 -4.00 0.91 -6.53
CA LYS A 4 -4.51 2.19 -7.01
C LYS A 4 -4.63 3.26 -5.92
N ASN A 5 -5.05 2.87 -4.73
CA ASN A 5 -5.31 3.83 -3.66
C ASN A 5 -4.18 3.94 -2.64
N LEU A 6 -3.05 3.29 -2.89
CA LEU A 6 -1.97 3.23 -1.90
C LEU A 6 -1.48 4.62 -1.49
N VAL A 7 -1.12 5.44 -2.47
CA VAL A 7 -0.60 6.79 -2.20
C VAL A 7 -1.66 7.67 -1.53
N THR A 8 -2.88 7.62 -2.06
CA THR A 8 -3.99 8.40 -1.52
C THR A 8 -4.26 8.07 -0.06
N LEU A 9 -4.34 6.77 0.26
CA LEU A 9 -4.61 6.33 1.63
C LEU A 9 -3.48 6.73 2.57
N ARG A 10 -2.24 6.63 2.13
CA ARG A 10 -1.09 7.06 2.92
C ARG A 10 -1.18 8.55 3.24
N LYS A 11 -1.46 9.35 2.21
CA LYS A 11 -1.56 10.82 2.37
C LYS A 11 -2.73 11.22 3.27
N GLN A 12 -3.82 10.49 3.21
CA GLN A 12 -4.96 10.75 4.10
C GLN A 12 -4.59 10.56 5.58
N LYS A 13 -3.64 9.67 5.86
CA LYS A 13 -3.15 9.49 7.23
C LYS A 13 -2.10 10.53 7.61
N GLY A 14 -1.64 11.35 6.66
CA GLY A 14 -0.57 12.30 6.90
C GLY A 14 0.80 11.64 7.05
N TRP A 15 0.97 10.44 6.51
CA TRP A 15 2.20 9.67 6.66
C TRP A 15 3.15 9.89 5.48
N SER A 16 4.46 9.96 5.79
CA SER A 16 5.51 9.88 4.78
C SER A 16 5.61 8.44 4.28
N GLN A 17 6.32 8.25 3.18
CA GLN A 17 6.61 6.91 2.68
C GLN A 17 7.39 6.10 3.70
N GLU A 18 8.36 6.73 4.36
CA GLU A 18 9.14 6.08 5.42
C GLU A 18 8.25 5.62 6.55
N ARG A 19 7.30 6.45 6.96
CA ARG A 19 6.38 6.10 8.03
C ARG A 19 5.53 4.89 7.65
N LEU A 20 4.97 4.88 6.44
CA LEU A 20 4.15 3.74 6.01
C LEU A 20 4.97 2.46 5.92
N ALA A 21 6.17 2.52 5.36
CA ALA A 21 7.03 1.35 5.29
C ALA A 21 7.32 0.78 6.68
N GLN A 22 7.57 1.65 7.63
CA GLN A 22 7.83 1.28 9.02
C GLN A 22 6.60 0.64 9.67
N GLU A 23 5.43 1.27 9.50
CA GLU A 23 4.18 0.76 10.08
C GLU A 23 3.77 -0.57 9.47
N ALA A 24 4.02 -0.76 8.19
CA ALA A 24 3.69 -2.01 7.49
C ALA A 24 4.76 -3.09 7.68
N GLY A 25 5.94 -2.73 8.17
CA GLY A 25 7.03 -3.70 8.32
C GLY A 25 7.62 -4.16 7.00
N ILE A 26 7.68 -3.29 6.02
CA ILE A 26 8.29 -3.58 4.71
C ILE A 26 9.43 -2.59 4.47
N SER A 27 10.30 -2.92 3.49
CA SER A 27 11.41 -2.03 3.18
C SER A 27 10.90 -0.77 2.47
N TYR A 28 11.60 0.33 2.70
CA TYR A 28 11.31 1.59 2.04
C TYR A 28 11.37 1.45 0.51
N ASN A 29 12.41 0.75 0.02
CA ASN A 29 12.57 0.55 -1.43
C ASN A 29 11.39 -0.22 -2.03
N THR A 30 10.88 -1.22 -1.32
CA THR A 30 9.71 -1.97 -1.77
C THR A 30 8.49 -1.05 -1.87
N LEU A 31 8.28 -0.19 -0.87
CA LEU A 31 7.16 0.73 -0.89
C LEU A 31 7.27 1.73 -2.04
N ILE A 32 8.46 2.29 -2.28
CA ILE A 32 8.69 3.21 -3.39
C ILE A 32 8.32 2.55 -4.71
N LYS A 33 8.76 1.32 -4.93
CA LYS A 33 8.44 0.60 -6.16
C LYS A 33 6.96 0.33 -6.31
N LEU A 34 6.28 0.01 -5.21
CA LEU A 34 4.83 -0.22 -5.24
C LEU A 34 4.08 1.06 -5.57
N GLU A 35 4.49 2.20 -5.02
CA GLU A 35 3.83 3.48 -5.30
C GLU A 35 4.05 3.94 -6.73
N ARG A 36 5.14 3.53 -7.35
CA ARG A 36 5.43 3.82 -8.76
C ARG A 36 4.87 2.80 -9.72
N ASN A 37 4.15 1.79 -9.21
CA ASN A 37 3.69 0.65 -10.00
C ASN A 37 4.85 -0.09 -10.69
N GLY A 38 6.01 -0.11 -10.01
CA GLY A 38 7.21 -0.79 -10.52
C GLY A 38 7.25 -2.27 -10.19
N ILE A 39 6.35 -2.74 -9.34
CA ILE A 39 6.20 -4.16 -9.02
C ILE A 39 4.85 -4.60 -9.54
N LYS A 40 4.85 -5.46 -10.56
CA LYS A 40 3.59 -5.87 -11.21
C LYS A 40 2.82 -6.91 -10.43
N ASN A 41 3.54 -7.78 -9.72
CA ASN A 41 2.93 -8.85 -8.93
C ASN A 41 3.47 -8.82 -7.49
N PRO A 42 3.01 -7.87 -6.66
CA PRO A 42 3.45 -7.84 -5.27
C PRO A 42 2.98 -9.11 -4.54
N LYS A 43 3.78 -9.55 -3.58
CA LYS A 43 3.39 -10.70 -2.76
C LYS A 43 2.14 -10.35 -1.98
N ILE A 44 1.23 -11.33 -1.85
CA ILE A 44 -0.01 -11.09 -1.12
C ILE A 44 0.25 -10.69 0.34
N GLU A 45 1.26 -11.24 0.98
CA GLU A 45 1.55 -10.86 2.36
C GLU A 45 2.01 -9.41 2.46
N THR A 46 2.70 -8.86 1.44
CA THR A 46 3.05 -7.44 1.41
C THR A 46 1.80 -6.58 1.31
N VAL A 47 0.86 -6.98 0.45
CA VAL A 47 -0.40 -6.26 0.28
C VAL A 47 -1.22 -6.28 1.56
N ILE A 48 -1.28 -7.42 2.24
CA ILE A 48 -1.97 -7.55 3.52
C ILE A 48 -1.34 -6.63 4.58
N LYS A 49 -0.01 -6.61 4.66
CA LYS A 49 0.69 -5.74 5.61
C LYS A 49 0.36 -4.28 5.39
N LEU A 50 0.28 -3.85 4.13
CA LEU A 50 -0.07 -2.47 3.80
C LEU A 50 -1.52 -2.17 4.17
N ALA A 51 -2.44 -3.06 3.84
CA ALA A 51 -3.85 -2.87 4.17
C ALA A 51 -4.05 -2.80 5.69
N ASP A 52 -3.37 -3.67 6.44
CA ASP A 52 -3.45 -3.66 7.90
C ASP A 52 -2.89 -2.36 8.48
N ALA A 53 -1.73 -1.90 7.98
CA ALA A 53 -1.12 -0.67 8.45
C ALA A 53 -2.01 0.55 8.19
N LEU A 54 -2.68 0.56 7.04
CA LEU A 54 -3.59 1.64 6.66
C LEU A 54 -5.00 1.45 7.23
N ASN A 55 -5.25 0.31 7.87
CA ASN A 55 -6.54 -0.03 8.45
C ASN A 55 -7.67 0.01 7.42
N VAL A 56 -7.43 -0.58 6.28
CA VAL A 56 -8.41 -0.66 5.18
C VAL A 56 -8.49 -2.09 4.66
N SER A 57 -9.54 -2.37 3.91
CA SER A 57 -9.69 -3.67 3.25
C SER A 57 -8.73 -3.77 2.07
N LEU A 58 -8.47 -5.00 1.62
CA LEU A 58 -7.68 -5.22 0.41
C LEU A 58 -8.37 -4.59 -0.80
N ASP A 59 -9.70 -4.69 -0.88
CA ASP A 59 -10.46 -4.11 -1.99
C ASP A 59 -10.28 -2.60 -2.06
N LYS A 60 -10.29 -1.93 -0.91
CA LYS A 60 -10.06 -0.50 -0.87
C LYS A 60 -8.65 -0.15 -1.33
N LEU A 61 -7.67 -0.93 -0.88
CA LEU A 61 -6.27 -0.68 -1.24
C LEU A 61 -6.05 -0.80 -2.74
N VAL A 62 -6.64 -1.80 -3.38
CA VAL A 62 -6.46 -2.02 -4.81
C VAL A 62 -7.48 -1.25 -5.66
N GLY A 63 -8.43 -0.59 -5.04
CA GLY A 63 -9.41 0.23 -5.76
C GLY A 63 -10.55 -0.57 -6.38
N ARG A 64 -10.95 -1.67 -5.76
CA ARG A 64 -12.04 -2.52 -6.27
C ARG A 64 -13.36 -2.34 -5.55
N GLU A 65 -13.50 -1.25 -4.81
CA GLU A 65 -14.75 -0.96 -4.12
C GLU A 65 -15.85 -0.60 -5.12
N GLY A 66 -17.08 -0.93 -4.76
CA GLY A 66 -18.25 -0.55 -5.55
C GLY A 66 -18.76 -1.64 -6.47
N PHE A 67 -18.26 -2.84 -6.33
CA PHE A 67 -18.81 -3.98 -7.04
C PHE A 67 -20.10 -4.44 -6.43
#